data_b1f31de69d12e5db0688497316b02df0
#
_entry.id   b1f31de69d12e5db0688497316b02df0
#
_cell.length_a   1.000
_cell.length_b   1.000
_cell.length_c   1.000
_cell.angle_alpha   90.00
_cell.angle_beta   90.00
_cell.angle_gamma   90.00
#
_symmetry.space_group_name_H-M   'P 1'
#
loop_
_entity.id
_entity.type
_entity.pdbx_description
1 polymer ?
#
loop_
_entity_poly.entity_id
_entity_poly.type
_entity_poly.pdbx_seq_one_letter_code
_entity_poly.pdbx_strand_id
1 'polypeptide(L)'
;MNARAGWAGWIAIALVAQPFRPARAQQNSGAPAAFTKVQGALIALTHARVIDGTGAAPKENQTIVIRDGTIAAVNDAAPPAGATVVDLAGKSVIPGLVMLHEHLYYPTGPGVYGQLGASFVRLYLAGGVTTMRTGGNTNGFMDINLARRIQAGELAGPAIDATAPYLNGPNTFLQMNTVTTASDARKHVAYWNEQGATSLKIYMQINREAMKAGIEEAHSRGMKVTGHLCSVTYREAADF
;
A
#
# COMPACT_ATOMS: atom_id res chain seq x y z
N MET A 1 84.75 -6.73 -8.86
CA MET A 1 83.82 -5.67 -9.25
C MET A 1 82.64 -6.30 -9.97
N ASN A 2 81.58 -6.62 -9.26
CA ASN A 2 80.47 -7.37 -9.84
C ASN A 2 79.24 -6.44 -9.83
N ALA A 3 78.78 -5.97 -11.00
CA ALA A 3 77.55 -5.30 -11.20
C ALA A 3 76.40 -6.27 -11.21
N ARG A 4 75.47 -6.13 -10.28
CA ARG A 4 74.17 -6.86 -10.27
C ARG A 4 73.16 -6.03 -11.06
N ALA A 5 72.71 -6.59 -12.18
CA ALA A 5 71.55 -6.03 -12.92
C ALA A 5 70.26 -6.42 -12.21
N GLY A 6 69.46 -5.43 -11.75
CA GLY A 6 68.15 -5.61 -11.18
C GLY A 6 67.10 -5.76 -12.30
N TRP A 7 66.35 -6.85 -12.28
CA TRP A 7 65.19 -7.03 -13.13
C TRP A 7 63.99 -6.40 -12.48
N ALA A 8 63.49 -5.32 -13.06
CA ALA A 8 62.21 -4.75 -12.71
C ALA A 8 61.13 -5.48 -13.50
N GLY A 9 60.42 -6.39 -12.86
CA GLY A 9 59.28 -7.07 -13.45
C GLY A 9 58.06 -6.13 -13.50
N TRP A 10 57.62 -5.80 -14.69
CA TRP A 10 56.35 -5.11 -14.91
C TRP A 10 55.18 -6.12 -14.82
N ILE A 11 54.36 -6.03 -13.78
CA ILE A 11 53.10 -6.79 -13.72
C ILE A 11 52.06 -5.99 -14.51
N ALA A 12 51.73 -6.45 -15.70
CA ALA A 12 50.60 -5.94 -16.48
C ALA A 12 49.31 -6.52 -15.91
N ILE A 13 48.53 -5.71 -15.17
CA ILE A 13 47.17 -6.06 -14.75
C ILE A 13 46.26 -5.85 -15.98
N ALA A 14 45.91 -6.95 -16.64
CA ALA A 14 44.86 -6.92 -17.65
C ALA A 14 43.50 -6.79 -16.99
N LEU A 15 42.93 -5.57 -16.98
CA LEU A 15 41.52 -5.34 -16.64
C LEU A 15 40.67 -5.93 -17.76
N VAL A 16 40.14 -7.13 -17.56
CA VAL A 16 39.10 -7.70 -18.42
C VAL A 16 37.80 -6.95 -18.14
N ALA A 17 37.51 -5.94 -18.95
CA ALA A 17 36.22 -5.30 -18.96
C ALA A 17 35.16 -6.32 -19.42
N GLN A 18 34.46 -6.92 -18.48
CA GLN A 18 33.29 -7.73 -18.83
C GLN A 18 32.19 -6.79 -19.35
N PRO A 19 31.61 -7.09 -20.53
CA PRO A 19 30.49 -6.27 -21.00
C PRO A 19 29.35 -6.35 -20.00
N PHE A 20 28.89 -5.19 -19.55
CA PHE A 20 27.71 -5.07 -18.71
C PHE A 20 26.55 -5.73 -19.45
N ARG A 21 26.18 -6.94 -19.09
CA ARG A 21 24.94 -7.55 -19.56
C ARG A 21 23.81 -6.81 -18.86
N PRO A 22 22.92 -6.11 -19.59
CA PRO A 22 21.74 -5.54 -18.96
C PRO A 22 21.02 -6.70 -18.27
N ALA A 23 20.75 -6.54 -16.96
CA ALA A 23 19.93 -7.48 -16.24
C ALA A 23 18.68 -7.69 -17.08
N ARG A 24 18.36 -8.94 -17.44
CA ARG A 24 17.08 -9.26 -18.07
C ARG A 24 16.03 -8.59 -17.21
N ALA A 25 15.22 -7.73 -17.80
CA ALA A 25 14.08 -7.14 -17.13
C ALA A 25 13.37 -8.30 -16.43
N GLN A 26 13.41 -8.28 -15.10
CA GLN A 26 12.74 -9.28 -14.27
C GLN A 26 11.30 -9.22 -14.73
N GLN A 27 10.80 -10.30 -15.34
CA GLN A 27 9.40 -10.36 -15.77
C GLN A 27 8.58 -9.88 -14.59
N ASN A 28 7.76 -8.86 -14.84
CA ASN A 28 7.05 -8.13 -13.79
C ASN A 28 6.01 -9.06 -13.16
N SER A 29 6.47 -9.98 -12.30
CA SER A 29 5.67 -11.00 -11.63
C SER A 29 4.56 -10.41 -10.76
N GLY A 30 4.51 -9.07 -10.67
CA GLY A 30 3.47 -8.30 -10.01
C GLY A 30 2.43 -7.69 -10.96
N ALA A 31 2.60 -7.82 -12.28
CA ALA A 31 1.66 -7.27 -13.24
C ALA A 31 0.25 -7.88 -13.06
N PRO A 32 -0.83 -7.08 -13.12
CA PRO A 32 -2.20 -7.56 -12.92
C PRO A 32 -2.56 -8.77 -13.79
N ALA A 33 -2.12 -8.80 -15.04
CA ALA A 33 -2.38 -9.89 -15.98
C ALA A 33 -1.98 -11.28 -15.45
N ALA A 34 -0.90 -11.36 -14.65
CA ALA A 34 -0.45 -12.63 -14.06
C ALA A 34 -1.43 -13.18 -12.99
N PHE A 35 -2.32 -12.34 -12.47
CA PHE A 35 -3.30 -12.67 -11.42
C PHE A 35 -4.74 -12.57 -11.90
N THR A 36 -4.96 -12.24 -13.18
CA THR A 36 -6.29 -12.09 -13.77
C THR A 36 -6.72 -13.38 -14.45
N LYS A 37 -7.77 -14.01 -13.94
CA LYS A 37 -8.31 -15.25 -14.49
C LYS A 37 -9.27 -15.01 -15.67
N VAL A 38 -10.01 -13.92 -15.63
CA VAL A 38 -11.02 -13.56 -16.65
C VAL A 38 -10.77 -12.13 -17.09
N GLN A 39 -10.75 -11.91 -18.42
CA GLN A 39 -10.56 -10.61 -19.02
C GLN A 39 -11.65 -10.34 -20.06
N GLY A 40 -12.01 -9.09 -20.25
CA GLY A 40 -12.98 -8.64 -21.25
C GLY A 40 -13.57 -7.29 -20.89
N ALA A 41 -13.97 -6.52 -21.91
CA ALA A 41 -14.68 -5.27 -21.72
C ALA A 41 -16.11 -5.50 -21.19
N LEU A 42 -16.68 -6.67 -21.48
CA LEU A 42 -18.01 -7.06 -21.01
C LEU A 42 -17.95 -8.48 -20.41
N ILE A 43 -18.21 -8.58 -19.11
CA ILE A 43 -18.20 -9.83 -18.34
C ILE A 43 -19.57 -9.97 -17.66
N ALA A 44 -20.12 -11.18 -17.67
CA ALA A 44 -21.32 -11.51 -16.92
C ALA A 44 -21.05 -12.65 -15.96
N LEU A 45 -21.23 -12.41 -14.66
CA LEU A 45 -21.17 -13.43 -13.61
C LEU A 45 -22.59 -13.90 -13.37
N THR A 46 -22.91 -15.15 -13.74
CA THR A 46 -24.26 -15.69 -13.71
C THR A 46 -24.51 -16.61 -12.54
N HIS A 47 -25.78 -16.87 -12.19
CA HIS A 47 -26.24 -17.77 -11.13
C HIS A 47 -25.64 -17.46 -9.73
N ALA A 48 -25.28 -16.19 -9.51
CA ALA A 48 -24.70 -15.75 -8.25
C ALA A 48 -25.76 -15.59 -7.15
N ARG A 49 -25.43 -16.03 -5.94
CA ARG A 49 -26.11 -15.57 -4.74
C ARG A 49 -25.47 -14.27 -4.29
N VAL A 50 -26.19 -13.15 -4.35
CA VAL A 50 -25.65 -11.83 -4.02
C VAL A 50 -26.04 -11.39 -2.62
N ILE A 51 -25.04 -11.03 -1.80
CA ILE A 51 -25.20 -10.44 -0.47
C ILE A 51 -24.58 -9.05 -0.57
N ASP A 52 -25.42 -8.02 -0.70
CA ASP A 52 -24.98 -6.67 -1.09
C ASP A 52 -24.50 -5.77 0.08
N GLY A 53 -24.55 -6.29 1.33
CA GLY A 53 -24.10 -5.57 2.52
C GLY A 53 -25.12 -4.58 3.09
N THR A 54 -26.33 -4.45 2.52
CA THR A 54 -27.37 -3.55 3.01
C THR A 54 -28.14 -4.08 4.22
N GLY A 55 -27.94 -5.35 4.58
CA GLY A 55 -28.71 -6.05 5.60
C GLY A 55 -30.00 -6.69 5.06
N ALA A 56 -30.32 -6.52 3.78
CA ALA A 56 -31.42 -7.21 3.13
C ALA A 56 -31.13 -8.71 2.94
N ALA A 57 -32.20 -9.50 2.69
CA ALA A 57 -32.06 -10.92 2.37
C ALA A 57 -31.20 -11.11 1.11
N PRO A 58 -30.35 -12.17 1.05
CA PRO A 58 -29.59 -12.47 -0.15
C PRO A 58 -30.49 -12.64 -1.38
N LYS A 59 -30.02 -12.16 -2.53
CA LYS A 59 -30.70 -12.32 -3.82
C LYS A 59 -30.12 -13.54 -4.53
N GLU A 60 -30.95 -14.52 -4.79
CA GLU A 60 -30.56 -15.76 -5.46
C GLU A 60 -30.55 -15.60 -6.98
N ASN A 61 -29.76 -16.43 -7.66
CA ASN A 61 -29.73 -16.57 -9.12
C ASN A 61 -29.53 -15.24 -9.87
N GLN A 62 -28.64 -14.39 -9.40
CA GLN A 62 -28.38 -13.08 -10.01
C GLN A 62 -27.32 -13.16 -11.11
N THR A 63 -27.46 -12.28 -12.11
CA THR A 63 -26.43 -11.95 -13.10
C THR A 63 -25.81 -10.60 -12.73
N ILE A 64 -24.49 -10.60 -12.51
CA ILE A 64 -23.72 -9.36 -12.30
C ILE A 64 -23.03 -9.02 -13.63
N VAL A 65 -23.41 -7.90 -14.24
CA VAL A 65 -22.80 -7.42 -15.47
C VAL A 65 -21.72 -6.40 -15.16
N ILE A 66 -20.51 -6.68 -15.64
CA ILE A 66 -19.35 -5.77 -15.52
C ILE A 66 -19.01 -5.27 -16.90
N ARG A 67 -19.00 -3.95 -17.08
CA ARG A 67 -18.62 -3.27 -18.32
C ARG A 67 -17.46 -2.33 -18.02
N ASP A 68 -16.36 -2.50 -18.74
CA ASP A 68 -15.15 -1.67 -18.62
C ASP A 68 -14.69 -1.50 -17.15
N GLY A 69 -14.71 -2.62 -16.40
CA GLY A 69 -14.29 -2.65 -15.01
C GLY A 69 -15.32 -2.13 -14.00
N THR A 70 -16.52 -1.71 -14.45
CA THR A 70 -17.58 -1.17 -13.57
C THR A 70 -18.80 -2.09 -13.57
N ILE A 71 -19.42 -2.29 -12.40
CA ILE A 71 -20.69 -3.02 -12.29
C ILE A 71 -21.79 -2.19 -12.93
N ALA A 72 -22.29 -2.69 -14.08
CA ALA A 72 -23.34 -2.02 -14.84
C ALA A 72 -24.74 -2.47 -14.44
N ALA A 73 -24.90 -3.70 -13.96
CA ALA A 73 -26.19 -4.25 -13.50
C ALA A 73 -25.99 -5.40 -12.52
N VAL A 74 -26.97 -5.58 -11.62
CA VAL A 74 -27.16 -6.76 -10.79
C VAL A 74 -28.64 -7.09 -10.81
N ASN A 75 -29.04 -8.16 -11.51
CA ASN A 75 -30.44 -8.55 -11.69
C ASN A 75 -30.51 -10.04 -12.04
N ASP A 76 -31.71 -10.53 -12.35
CA ASP A 76 -32.00 -11.92 -12.74
C ASP A 76 -32.07 -12.13 -14.28
N ALA A 77 -31.70 -11.11 -15.07
CA ALA A 77 -31.75 -11.18 -16.52
C ALA A 77 -30.65 -12.09 -17.11
N ALA A 78 -30.90 -12.59 -18.30
CA ALA A 78 -29.90 -13.30 -19.08
C ALA A 78 -28.66 -12.45 -19.37
N PRO A 79 -27.46 -13.04 -19.47
CA PRO A 79 -26.25 -12.29 -19.78
C PRO A 79 -26.37 -11.58 -21.12
N PRO A 80 -25.83 -10.35 -21.25
CA PRO A 80 -25.86 -9.61 -22.50
C PRO A 80 -25.12 -10.38 -23.63
N ALA A 81 -25.59 -10.22 -24.86
CA ALA A 81 -24.92 -10.80 -26.02
C ALA A 81 -23.46 -10.30 -26.11
N GLY A 82 -22.54 -11.18 -26.40
CA GLY A 82 -21.11 -10.90 -26.51
C GLY A 82 -20.35 -10.78 -25.17
N ALA A 83 -21.02 -11.03 -24.03
CA ALA A 83 -20.34 -11.06 -22.74
C ALA A 83 -19.49 -12.33 -22.56
N THR A 84 -18.35 -12.20 -21.94
CA THR A 84 -17.62 -13.33 -21.37
C THR A 84 -18.38 -13.82 -20.14
N VAL A 85 -18.97 -14.99 -20.21
CA VAL A 85 -19.82 -15.55 -19.14
C VAL A 85 -18.99 -16.36 -18.16
N VAL A 86 -19.18 -16.13 -16.87
CA VAL A 86 -18.61 -16.92 -15.76
C VAL A 86 -19.77 -17.43 -14.91
N ASP A 87 -19.94 -18.75 -14.87
CA ASP A 87 -20.96 -19.38 -14.04
C ASP A 87 -20.51 -19.44 -12.57
N LEU A 88 -21.30 -18.86 -11.69
CA LEU A 88 -21.09 -18.85 -10.24
C LEU A 88 -22.11 -19.70 -9.47
N ALA A 89 -22.73 -20.68 -10.13
CA ALA A 89 -23.66 -21.60 -9.46
C ALA A 89 -23.08 -22.17 -8.17
N GLY A 90 -23.84 -22.07 -7.07
CA GLY A 90 -23.43 -22.52 -5.74
C GLY A 90 -22.44 -21.55 -5.04
N LYS A 91 -22.14 -20.38 -5.60
CA LYS A 91 -21.24 -19.37 -4.99
C LYS A 91 -22.00 -18.12 -4.54
N SER A 92 -21.52 -17.55 -3.45
CA SER A 92 -21.99 -16.24 -2.99
C SER A 92 -21.00 -15.15 -3.41
N VAL A 93 -21.55 -14.00 -3.81
CA VAL A 93 -20.79 -12.80 -4.12
C VAL A 93 -21.11 -11.73 -3.06
N ILE A 94 -20.09 -11.15 -2.50
CA ILE A 94 -20.16 -10.06 -1.52
C ILE A 94 -19.37 -8.87 -2.04
N PRO A 95 -19.58 -7.64 -1.53
CA PRO A 95 -18.68 -6.52 -1.74
C PRO A 95 -17.27 -6.87 -1.30
N GLY A 96 -16.27 -6.31 -1.98
CA GLY A 96 -14.87 -6.48 -1.57
C GLY A 96 -14.65 -5.96 -0.14
N LEU A 97 -13.78 -6.63 0.60
CA LEU A 97 -13.49 -6.26 1.98
C LEU A 97 -12.73 -4.93 2.01
N VAL A 98 -13.07 -4.09 3.01
CA VAL A 98 -12.39 -2.82 3.29
C VAL A 98 -11.64 -2.94 4.61
N MET A 99 -10.32 -2.79 4.55
CA MET A 99 -9.45 -2.86 5.73
C MET A 99 -9.04 -1.44 6.15
N LEU A 100 -9.33 -1.07 7.38
CA LEU A 100 -9.18 0.33 7.85
C LEU A 100 -7.87 0.59 8.60
N HIS A 101 -7.09 -0.44 8.93
CA HIS A 101 -5.87 -0.31 9.71
C HIS A 101 -4.89 -1.44 9.38
N GLU A 102 -4.09 -1.25 8.34
CA GLU A 102 -3.18 -2.27 7.85
C GLU A 102 -1.74 -1.78 7.81
N HIS A 103 -0.79 -2.71 7.79
CA HIS A 103 0.63 -2.44 7.67
C HIS A 103 1.24 -3.30 6.57
N LEU A 104 2.13 -2.69 5.75
CA LEU A 104 2.82 -3.36 4.66
C LEU A 104 4.28 -3.72 5.05
N TYR A 105 4.55 -3.83 6.32
CA TYR A 105 5.81 -4.25 6.91
C TYR A 105 5.60 -5.33 7.97
N TYR A 106 6.67 -6.02 8.32
CA TYR A 106 6.67 -7.09 9.31
C TYR A 106 7.86 -6.97 10.26
N PRO A 107 7.72 -7.22 11.57
CA PRO A 107 8.84 -7.29 12.49
C PRO A 107 9.78 -8.44 12.12
N THR A 108 11.05 -8.13 11.83
CA THR A 108 12.07 -9.11 11.47
C THR A 108 13.10 -9.34 12.57
N GLY A 109 12.99 -8.58 13.67
CA GLY A 109 13.84 -8.65 14.85
C GLY A 109 13.45 -7.57 15.86
N PRO A 110 14.09 -7.50 17.03
CA PRO A 110 13.81 -6.47 18.01
C PRO A 110 13.99 -5.06 17.44
N GLY A 111 12.88 -4.33 17.29
CA GLY A 111 12.87 -2.96 16.77
C GLY A 111 13.21 -2.83 15.29
N VAL A 112 13.26 -3.93 14.52
CA VAL A 112 13.58 -3.93 13.09
C VAL A 112 12.35 -4.41 12.29
N TYR A 113 11.98 -3.64 11.27
CA TYR A 113 10.84 -3.92 10.42
C TYR A 113 11.26 -4.13 8.96
N GLY A 114 10.92 -5.29 8.42
CA GLY A 114 11.09 -5.62 7.00
C GLY A 114 9.93 -5.12 6.16
N GLN A 115 10.23 -4.41 5.08
CA GLN A 115 9.22 -3.91 4.15
C GLN A 115 8.84 -5.01 3.16
N LEU A 116 7.58 -5.44 3.15
CA LEU A 116 7.06 -6.55 2.33
C LEU A 116 5.91 -6.11 1.41
N GLY A 117 5.84 -4.83 1.07
CA GLY A 117 4.72 -4.19 0.39
C GLY A 117 4.21 -4.95 -0.83
N ALA A 118 5.08 -5.30 -1.78
CA ALA A 118 4.66 -5.99 -3.01
C ALA A 118 4.08 -7.39 -2.77
N SER A 119 4.48 -8.07 -1.71
CA SER A 119 3.91 -9.36 -1.30
C SER A 119 2.59 -9.18 -0.57
N PHE A 120 2.54 -8.24 0.36
CA PHE A 120 1.37 -8.01 1.20
C PHE A 120 0.16 -7.54 0.41
N VAL A 121 0.31 -6.59 -0.52
CA VAL A 121 -0.82 -6.13 -1.35
C VAL A 121 -1.47 -7.27 -2.13
N ARG A 122 -0.69 -8.26 -2.58
CA ARG A 122 -1.21 -9.45 -3.26
C ARG A 122 -1.90 -10.42 -2.30
N LEU A 123 -1.38 -10.58 -1.08
CA LEU A 123 -2.00 -11.41 -0.06
C LEU A 123 -3.34 -10.81 0.40
N TYR A 124 -3.41 -9.50 0.61
CA TYR A 124 -4.66 -8.80 0.91
C TYR A 124 -5.69 -9.00 -0.20
N LEU A 125 -5.29 -8.80 -1.47
CA LEU A 125 -6.18 -9.01 -2.60
C LEU A 125 -6.66 -10.47 -2.71
N ALA A 126 -5.78 -11.44 -2.48
CA ALA A 126 -6.12 -12.86 -2.45
C ALA A 126 -7.09 -13.21 -1.30
N GLY A 127 -7.02 -12.48 -0.19
CA GLY A 127 -7.96 -12.56 0.93
C GLY A 127 -9.30 -11.84 0.70
N GLY A 128 -9.51 -11.23 -0.48
CA GLY A 128 -10.74 -10.52 -0.83
C GLY A 128 -10.76 -9.04 -0.44
N VAL A 129 -9.64 -8.48 0.01
CA VAL A 129 -9.52 -7.05 0.31
C VAL A 129 -9.35 -6.28 -0.99
N THR A 130 -10.29 -5.38 -1.29
CA THR A 130 -10.27 -4.54 -2.49
C THR A 130 -9.91 -3.08 -2.20
N THR A 131 -10.03 -2.68 -0.95
CA THR A 131 -9.67 -1.34 -0.47
C THR A 131 -9.02 -1.45 0.89
N MET A 132 -7.95 -0.71 1.13
CA MET A 132 -7.29 -0.69 2.43
C MET A 132 -6.76 0.71 2.76
N ARG A 133 -6.71 1.02 4.04
CA ARG A 133 -6.01 2.16 4.59
C ARG A 133 -4.81 1.67 5.39
N THR A 134 -3.63 2.22 5.15
CA THR A 134 -2.47 1.92 5.98
C THR A 134 -2.55 2.69 7.31
N GLY A 135 -2.16 2.04 8.40
CA GLY A 135 -2.22 2.56 9.77
C GLY A 135 -0.94 3.32 10.18
N GLY A 136 -0.23 3.91 9.22
CA GLY A 136 1.10 4.48 9.39
C GLY A 136 2.20 3.47 9.03
N ASN A 137 3.39 3.96 8.77
CA ASN A 137 4.55 3.15 8.41
C ASN A 137 5.86 3.78 8.88
N THR A 138 6.96 3.05 8.70
CA THR A 138 8.32 3.53 8.98
C THR A 138 8.96 4.20 7.76
N ASN A 139 8.44 3.92 6.55
CA ASN A 139 8.92 4.45 5.27
C ASN A 139 7.72 4.81 4.38
N GLY A 140 7.29 6.07 4.43
CA GLY A 140 6.10 6.56 3.74
C GLY A 140 6.09 6.38 2.24
N PHE A 141 7.24 6.45 1.59
CA PHE A 141 7.32 6.31 0.14
C PHE A 141 6.89 4.93 -0.36
N MET A 142 7.07 3.89 0.43
CA MET A 142 6.66 2.55 0.00
C MET A 142 5.15 2.48 -0.21
N ASP A 143 4.35 2.85 0.77
CA ASP A 143 2.88 2.78 0.70
C ASP A 143 2.33 3.68 -0.41
N ILE A 144 2.83 4.92 -0.50
CA ILE A 144 2.44 5.89 -1.52
C ILE A 144 2.79 5.39 -2.93
N ASN A 145 3.98 4.84 -3.13
CA ASN A 145 4.40 4.32 -4.44
C ASN A 145 3.63 3.06 -4.82
N LEU A 146 3.31 2.19 -3.87
CA LEU A 146 2.43 1.04 -4.12
C LEU A 146 1.04 1.48 -4.53
N ALA A 147 0.45 2.47 -3.82
CA ALA A 147 -0.83 3.05 -4.19
C ALA A 147 -0.83 3.58 -5.62
N ARG A 148 0.18 4.35 -6.01
CA ARG A 148 0.35 4.90 -7.37
C ARG A 148 0.47 3.80 -8.43
N ARG A 149 1.29 2.78 -8.17
CA ARG A 149 1.48 1.66 -9.12
C ARG A 149 0.25 0.80 -9.29
N ILE A 150 -0.51 0.58 -8.21
CA ILE A 150 -1.78 -0.15 -8.27
C ILE A 150 -2.80 0.68 -9.06
N GLN A 151 -2.90 1.97 -8.79
CA GLN A 151 -3.79 2.88 -9.52
C GLN A 151 -3.44 2.98 -11.01
N ALA A 152 -2.15 2.96 -11.34
CA ALA A 152 -1.67 2.93 -12.73
C ALA A 152 -1.87 1.57 -13.43
N GLY A 153 -2.36 0.55 -12.73
CA GLY A 153 -2.51 -0.80 -13.29
C GLY A 153 -1.19 -1.55 -13.49
N GLU A 154 -0.11 -1.13 -12.85
CA GLU A 154 1.22 -1.76 -12.94
C GLU A 154 1.41 -2.90 -11.93
N LEU A 155 0.62 -2.91 -10.88
CA LEU A 155 0.72 -3.87 -9.78
C LEU A 155 -0.68 -4.34 -9.37
N ALA A 156 -0.84 -5.64 -9.16
CA ALA A 156 -2.05 -6.20 -8.57
C ALA A 156 -2.07 -5.96 -7.05
N GLY A 157 -3.16 -5.36 -6.57
CA GLY A 157 -3.38 -5.05 -5.15
C GLY A 157 -4.68 -4.31 -4.91
N PRO A 158 -5.11 -4.13 -3.66
CA PRO A 158 -6.26 -3.30 -3.31
C PRO A 158 -5.96 -1.83 -3.55
N ALA A 159 -6.99 -1.01 -3.72
CA ALA A 159 -6.84 0.44 -3.63
C ALA A 159 -6.30 0.83 -2.25
N ILE A 160 -5.26 1.66 -2.19
CA ILE A 160 -4.59 2.03 -0.94
C ILE A 160 -4.83 3.50 -0.62
N ASP A 161 -5.43 3.76 0.54
CA ASP A 161 -5.42 5.05 1.21
C ASP A 161 -4.16 5.13 2.10
N ALA A 162 -3.14 5.83 1.61
CA ALA A 162 -1.82 5.83 2.21
C ALA A 162 -1.72 6.84 3.36
N THR A 163 -1.45 6.34 4.56
CA THR A 163 -1.13 7.16 5.73
C THR A 163 0.34 7.58 5.70
N ALA A 164 0.63 8.81 6.13
CA ALA A 164 1.99 9.30 6.34
C ALA A 164 2.79 8.40 7.29
N PRO A 165 4.13 8.44 7.26
CA PRO A 165 4.95 7.85 8.30
C PRO A 165 4.54 8.36 9.68
N TYR A 166 4.82 7.54 10.68
CA TYR A 166 4.48 7.87 12.05
C TYR A 166 4.97 9.25 12.47
N LEU A 167 4.06 10.08 12.98
CA LEU A 167 4.42 11.27 13.75
C LEU A 167 4.78 10.81 15.16
N ASN A 168 6.07 10.64 15.40
CA ASN A 168 6.64 9.90 16.51
C ASN A 168 7.62 10.76 17.30
N GLY A 169 7.65 10.57 18.62
CA GLY A 169 8.61 11.25 19.50
C GLY A 169 9.95 10.52 19.59
N PRO A 170 10.86 10.98 20.47
CA PRO A 170 12.18 10.38 20.66
C PRO A 170 12.12 9.02 21.38
N ASN A 171 13.25 8.31 21.38
CA ASN A 171 13.45 7.04 22.10
C ASN A 171 12.50 5.90 21.72
N THR A 172 12.18 5.81 20.43
CA THR A 172 11.38 4.72 19.86
C THR A 172 12.23 3.85 18.92
N PHE A 173 11.64 3.29 17.88
CA PHE A 173 12.35 2.42 16.95
C PHE A 173 13.29 3.20 16.04
N LEU A 174 14.48 2.66 15.78
CA LEU A 174 15.52 3.29 14.94
C LEU A 174 15.05 3.69 13.53
N GLN A 175 14.10 2.96 12.99
CA GLN A 175 13.58 3.21 11.64
C GLN A 175 12.51 4.31 11.57
N MET A 176 12.11 4.86 12.71
CA MET A 176 11.08 5.90 12.77
C MET A 176 11.70 7.28 12.85
N ASN A 177 11.13 8.22 12.10
CA ASN A 177 11.51 9.63 12.20
C ASN A 177 11.11 10.20 13.57
N THR A 178 11.98 11.02 14.15
CA THR A 178 11.75 11.65 15.46
C THR A 178 11.30 13.09 15.29
N VAL A 179 10.18 13.45 15.91
CA VAL A 179 9.63 14.79 15.97
C VAL A 179 9.60 15.27 17.42
N THR A 180 10.22 16.40 17.71
CA THR A 180 10.35 16.92 19.08
C THR A 180 9.72 18.28 19.29
N THR A 181 9.50 19.05 18.22
CA THR A 181 8.93 20.40 18.27
C THR A 181 7.65 20.53 17.46
N ALA A 182 6.83 21.53 17.79
CA ALA A 182 5.65 21.89 17.01
C ALA A 182 6.02 22.24 15.55
N SER A 183 7.12 22.92 15.32
CA SER A 183 7.60 23.27 13.97
C SER A 183 7.93 22.03 13.16
N ASP A 184 8.64 21.06 13.75
CA ASP A 184 8.99 19.81 13.05
C ASP A 184 7.74 18.96 12.74
N ALA A 185 6.75 18.95 13.66
CA ALA A 185 5.47 18.29 13.42
C ALA A 185 4.73 18.88 12.21
N ARG A 186 4.63 20.20 12.11
CA ARG A 186 4.01 20.87 10.96
C ARG A 186 4.74 20.57 9.66
N LYS A 187 6.08 20.65 9.65
CA LYS A 187 6.91 20.33 8.48
C LYS A 187 6.72 18.87 8.04
N HIS A 188 6.70 17.94 8.98
CA HIS A 188 6.47 16.51 8.70
C HIS A 188 5.13 16.31 8.01
N VAL A 189 4.06 16.87 8.57
CA VAL A 189 2.71 16.72 8.00
C VAL A 189 2.61 17.38 6.62
N ALA A 190 3.12 18.60 6.47
CA ALA A 190 3.13 19.33 5.21
C ALA A 190 3.82 18.53 4.11
N TYR A 191 5.03 18.06 4.38
CA TYR A 191 5.82 17.28 3.43
C TYR A 191 5.09 16.02 2.97
N TRP A 192 4.57 15.21 3.90
CA TRP A 192 3.94 13.95 3.53
C TRP A 192 2.58 14.14 2.84
N ASN A 193 1.85 15.19 3.18
CA ASN A 193 0.65 15.56 2.42
C ASN A 193 1.01 15.90 0.97
N GLU A 194 2.06 16.69 0.73
CA GLU A 194 2.55 17.02 -0.61
C GLU A 194 3.04 15.78 -1.37
N GLN A 195 3.55 14.76 -0.66
CA GLN A 195 3.89 13.48 -1.27
C GLN A 195 2.68 12.58 -1.55
N GLY A 196 1.47 12.96 -1.13
CA GLY A 196 0.23 12.25 -1.44
C GLY A 196 -0.30 11.38 -0.30
N ALA A 197 0.20 11.55 0.93
CA ALA A 197 -0.44 10.95 2.10
C ALA A 197 -1.77 11.66 2.38
N THR A 198 -2.80 10.88 2.67
CA THR A 198 -4.18 11.35 2.88
C THR A 198 -4.57 11.38 4.35
N SER A 199 -3.77 10.77 5.20
CA SER A 199 -4.01 10.72 6.64
C SER A 199 -2.69 10.70 7.42
N LEU A 200 -2.79 11.02 8.72
CA LEU A 200 -1.69 11.07 9.67
C LEU A 200 -1.88 10.00 10.75
N LYS A 201 -0.81 9.38 11.17
CA LYS A 201 -0.77 8.51 12.34
C LYS A 201 0.13 9.11 13.41
N ILE A 202 -0.48 9.55 14.51
CA ILE A 202 0.24 9.87 15.74
C ILE A 202 0.71 8.56 16.39
N TYR A 203 1.96 8.54 16.86
CA TYR A 203 2.53 7.32 17.44
C TYR A 203 3.09 7.56 18.84
N MET A 204 4.15 6.86 19.21
CA MET A 204 4.65 6.81 20.58
C MET A 204 5.57 8.00 20.90
N GLN A 205 5.72 8.31 22.18
CA GLN A 205 6.69 9.28 22.73
C GLN A 205 6.60 10.70 22.16
N ILE A 206 5.55 11.04 21.45
CA ILE A 206 5.34 12.42 21.00
C ILE A 206 4.84 13.28 22.16
N ASN A 207 5.39 14.47 22.32
CA ASN A 207 4.92 15.40 23.33
C ASN A 207 3.60 16.07 22.89
N ARG A 208 2.89 16.62 23.87
CA ARG A 208 1.56 17.24 23.69
C ARG A 208 1.58 18.38 22.66
N GLU A 209 2.58 19.23 22.73
CA GLU A 209 2.70 20.43 21.85
C GLU A 209 2.92 20.02 20.39
N ALA A 210 3.85 19.11 20.13
CA ALA A 210 4.11 18.59 18.80
C ALA A 210 2.91 17.79 18.25
N MET A 211 2.22 17.02 19.10
CA MET A 211 0.99 16.31 18.73
C MET A 211 -0.09 17.29 18.27
N LYS A 212 -0.39 18.29 19.08
CA LYS A 212 -1.39 19.33 18.75
C LYS A 212 -1.06 20.02 17.43
N ALA A 213 0.20 20.48 17.27
CA ALA A 213 0.63 21.15 16.06
C ALA A 213 0.53 20.25 14.80
N GLY A 214 0.82 18.97 14.93
CA GLY A 214 0.66 17.99 13.85
C GLY A 214 -0.80 17.75 13.48
N ILE A 215 -1.70 17.66 14.46
CA ILE A 215 -3.15 17.50 14.23
C ILE A 215 -3.72 18.72 13.53
N GLU A 216 -3.45 19.92 14.04
CA GLU A 216 -3.91 21.19 13.44
C GLU A 216 -3.44 21.33 11.99
N GLU A 217 -2.16 21.04 11.71
CA GLU A 217 -1.61 21.09 10.35
C GLU A 217 -2.28 20.04 9.44
N ALA A 218 -2.52 18.82 9.94
CA ALA A 218 -3.20 17.77 9.19
C ALA A 218 -4.63 18.19 8.82
N HIS A 219 -5.40 18.72 9.79
CA HIS A 219 -6.75 19.18 9.57
C HIS A 219 -6.81 20.36 8.59
N SER A 220 -5.87 21.31 8.68
CA SER A 220 -5.79 22.44 7.74
C SER A 220 -5.56 22.00 6.29
N ARG A 221 -5.00 20.80 6.08
CA ARG A 221 -4.75 20.17 4.77
C ARG A 221 -5.81 19.14 4.37
N GLY A 222 -6.88 19.02 5.14
CA GLY A 222 -7.94 18.04 4.89
C GLY A 222 -7.55 16.58 5.17
N MET A 223 -6.43 16.36 5.86
CA MET A 223 -6.01 15.01 6.27
C MET A 223 -6.78 14.55 7.50
N LYS A 224 -7.07 13.26 7.56
CA LYS A 224 -7.62 12.60 8.75
C LYS A 224 -6.51 12.18 9.70
N VAL A 225 -6.77 12.14 11.00
CA VAL A 225 -5.79 11.77 12.01
C VAL A 225 -6.29 10.59 12.83
N THR A 226 -5.40 9.65 13.08
CA THR A 226 -5.56 8.57 14.06
C THR A 226 -4.30 8.46 14.92
N GLY A 227 -4.37 7.83 16.08
CA GLY A 227 -3.15 7.76 16.87
C GLY A 227 -3.22 6.96 18.14
N HIS A 228 -2.03 6.84 18.75
CA HIS A 228 -1.84 6.47 20.13
C HIS A 228 -1.83 7.74 20.97
N LEU A 229 -2.62 7.81 22.02
CA LEU A 229 -2.82 9.00 22.83
C LEU A 229 -2.02 8.90 24.15
N CYS A 230 -0.69 8.73 24.03
CA CYS A 230 0.16 8.52 25.21
C CYS A 230 0.42 9.80 26.01
N SER A 231 0.32 10.98 25.39
CA SER A 231 0.64 12.28 26.02
C SER A 231 -0.57 13.18 26.25
N VAL A 232 -1.76 12.75 25.85
CA VAL A 232 -3.02 13.51 26.00
C VAL A 232 -4.18 12.57 26.30
N THR A 233 -5.26 13.12 26.83
CA THR A 233 -6.52 12.41 27.01
C THR A 233 -7.30 12.31 25.70
N TYR A 234 -8.30 11.42 25.61
CA TYR A 234 -9.19 11.32 24.46
C TYR A 234 -9.93 12.63 24.20
N ARG A 235 -10.34 13.33 25.26
CA ARG A 235 -11.01 14.64 25.17
C ARG A 235 -10.09 15.67 24.53
N GLU A 236 -8.87 15.82 25.03
CA GLU A 236 -7.90 16.77 24.49
C GLU A 236 -7.58 16.49 23.02
N ALA A 237 -7.44 15.21 22.66
CA ALA A 237 -7.18 14.84 21.25
C ALA A 237 -8.37 15.17 20.32
N ALA A 238 -9.59 15.10 20.85
CA ALA A 238 -10.79 15.45 20.09
C ALA A 238 -10.98 16.98 19.96
N ASP A 239 -10.39 17.75 20.86
CA ASP A 239 -10.43 19.22 20.86
C ASP A 239 -9.34 19.84 19.95
N PHE A 240 -8.38 19.06 19.45
CA PHE A 240 -7.30 19.50 18.57
C PHE A 240 -7.70 19.43 17.10
#